data_cd65ea9b4166cb4dee0b11b012fa4237
#
_entry.id   cd65ea9b4166cb4dee0b11b012fa4237
#
_cell.length_a   1.000
_cell.length_b   1.000
_cell.length_c   1.000
_cell.angle_alpha   90.00
_cell.angle_beta   90.00
_cell.angle_gamma   90.00
#
_symmetry.space_group_name_H-M   'P 1'
#
loop_
_entity.id
_entity.type
_entity.pdbx_description
1 polymer ?
#
loop_
_entity_poly.entity_id
_entity_poly.type
_entity_poly.pdbx_seq_one_letter_code
_entity_poly.pdbx_strand_id
1 'polypeptide(L)'
;MKNLFCCILLFLGLQTAVVRAQTDVIGVYLTWQRDPTTTMTVNWVNLYPATPATVWYRDSREAEWKSATGTHHAAVPSSLQVRRVELTGLQPDTLHEFVLAEKPGPEAKGVRRFRTLPATLNRPLRFVAGGDMMHTREYVDTMNKRAAALEPDFAVLGGDLAYANGVDASRWIDWLQSWSLHARDKDGRCIPMIVGIGNHEVKGGTNYDIPAAAPYFYGFFALPENRSYYALDCGDYASFLVLDTNHTHPIPGDQTAWLAGAMASRRHKTFLFPVYHWPAYGTTKGPEGLLPCEHPRSIEIRTHWIPHFERHGVSAVFEHDHHNYKRTHPLRGHQRDEANGITYLGDGAWGVGTRSVPKDAWYLAHAEPRRHLFHVTLNPEGTIQVDAISGSGTVFDKVTLTKPRTTPVAP
;
A
#
# COMPACT_ATOMS: atom_id res chain seq x y z
N MET A 1 -44.51 24.46 -32.65
CA MET A 1 -44.01 23.05 -32.67
C MET A 1 -42.48 22.94 -32.77
N LYS A 2 -41.72 23.92 -33.24
CA LYS A 2 -40.24 23.83 -33.38
C LYS A 2 -39.47 24.00 -32.05
N ASN A 3 -40.04 24.69 -31.05
CA ASN A 3 -39.34 24.92 -29.76
C ASN A 3 -39.45 23.79 -28.72
N LEU A 4 -40.43 22.88 -28.91
CA LEU A 4 -40.62 21.76 -27.98
C LEU A 4 -39.61 20.61 -28.25
N PHE A 5 -39.19 20.45 -29.51
CA PHE A 5 -38.21 19.43 -29.91
C PHE A 5 -36.78 19.73 -29.42
N CYS A 6 -36.42 21.03 -29.32
CA CYS A 6 -35.09 21.45 -28.90
C CYS A 6 -34.84 21.15 -27.37
N CYS A 7 -35.88 21.35 -26.55
CA CYS A 7 -35.79 21.11 -25.11
C CYS A 7 -35.69 19.60 -24.76
N ILE A 8 -36.37 18.73 -25.52
CA ILE A 8 -36.34 17.27 -25.31
C ILE A 8 -34.96 16.71 -25.70
N LEU A 9 -34.33 17.20 -26.74
CA LEU A 9 -32.99 16.78 -27.16
C LEU A 9 -31.90 17.24 -26.18
N LEU A 10 -32.03 18.41 -25.56
CA LEU A 10 -31.10 18.87 -24.51
C LEU A 10 -31.24 18.06 -23.22
N PHE A 11 -32.46 17.69 -22.84
CA PHE A 11 -32.68 16.86 -21.63
C PHE A 11 -32.21 15.42 -21.82
N LEU A 12 -32.41 14.81 -22.99
CA LEU A 12 -31.86 13.49 -23.33
C LEU A 12 -30.33 13.52 -23.45
N GLY A 13 -29.75 14.60 -23.97
CA GLY A 13 -28.29 14.78 -24.03
C GLY A 13 -27.63 14.89 -22.66
N LEU A 14 -28.25 15.60 -21.70
CA LEU A 14 -27.77 15.69 -20.33
C LEU A 14 -27.88 14.35 -19.59
N GLN A 15 -28.99 13.62 -19.72
CA GLN A 15 -29.14 12.34 -19.07
C GLN A 15 -28.19 11.27 -19.62
N THR A 16 -27.93 11.25 -20.93
CA THR A 16 -26.95 10.33 -21.52
C THR A 16 -25.50 10.68 -21.15
N ALA A 17 -25.16 11.95 -20.95
CA ALA A 17 -23.84 12.36 -20.50
C ALA A 17 -23.59 11.96 -19.02
N VAL A 18 -24.61 12.11 -18.17
CA VAL A 18 -24.56 11.73 -16.75
C VAL A 18 -24.44 10.22 -16.58
N VAL A 19 -25.23 9.43 -17.31
CA VAL A 19 -25.15 7.97 -17.29
C VAL A 19 -23.77 7.48 -17.81
N ARG A 20 -23.21 8.13 -18.85
CA ARG A 20 -21.85 7.81 -19.32
C ARG A 20 -20.78 8.10 -18.27
N ALA A 21 -20.85 9.21 -17.55
CA ALA A 21 -19.83 9.57 -16.56
C ALA A 21 -19.71 8.55 -15.41
N GLN A 22 -20.76 7.84 -15.07
CA GLN A 22 -20.78 6.85 -14.01
C GLN A 22 -20.38 5.44 -14.49
N THR A 23 -20.51 5.15 -15.79
CA THR A 23 -20.10 3.87 -16.40
C THR A 23 -18.61 3.81 -16.77
N ASP A 24 -17.92 4.95 -16.82
CA ASP A 24 -16.54 5.05 -17.31
C ASP A 24 -15.48 5.01 -16.20
N VAL A 25 -15.86 4.71 -14.96
CA VAL A 25 -14.90 4.55 -13.85
C VAL A 25 -14.16 3.23 -13.97
N ILE A 26 -12.87 3.29 -14.24
CA ILE A 26 -11.98 2.12 -14.36
C ILE A 26 -11.75 1.48 -13.01
N GLY A 27 -11.49 2.30 -11.99
CA GLY A 27 -11.23 1.82 -10.64
C GLY A 27 -11.31 2.92 -9.60
N VAL A 28 -11.73 2.55 -8.39
CA VAL A 28 -11.78 3.39 -7.19
C VAL A 28 -10.85 2.79 -6.17
N TYR A 29 -10.00 3.62 -5.57
CA TYR A 29 -9.06 3.19 -4.54
C TYR A 29 -8.84 4.29 -3.50
N LEU A 30 -8.46 3.89 -2.31
CA LEU A 30 -8.32 4.77 -1.15
C LEU A 30 -6.86 4.78 -0.68
N THR A 31 -6.34 5.98 -0.41
CA THR A 31 -4.98 6.20 0.10
C THR A 31 -4.97 7.26 1.18
N TRP A 32 -3.80 7.56 1.73
CA TRP A 32 -3.62 8.66 2.66
C TRP A 32 -2.44 9.54 2.25
N GLN A 33 -2.62 10.83 2.37
CA GLN A 33 -1.56 11.84 2.28
C GLN A 33 -1.12 12.30 3.68
N ARG A 34 -2.00 12.13 4.67
CA ARG A 34 -1.84 12.57 6.06
C ARG A 34 -2.46 11.55 7.00
N ASP A 35 -2.73 11.96 8.23
CA ASP A 35 -3.23 11.17 9.35
C ASP A 35 -4.46 10.30 8.99
N PRO A 36 -4.32 8.97 9.00
CA PRO A 36 -5.40 8.02 8.68
C PRO A 36 -6.56 8.02 9.69
N THR A 37 -6.40 8.65 10.84
CA THR A 37 -7.44 8.69 11.86
C THR A 37 -8.49 9.76 11.56
N THR A 38 -8.14 10.79 10.80
CA THR A 38 -8.98 11.96 10.53
C THR A 38 -9.10 12.33 9.06
N THR A 39 -8.42 11.59 8.18
CA THR A 39 -8.45 11.85 6.73
C THR A 39 -8.68 10.58 5.92
N MET A 40 -9.10 10.76 4.66
CA MET A 40 -9.14 9.71 3.64
C MET A 40 -9.01 10.34 2.25
N THR A 41 -8.10 9.87 1.43
CA THR A 41 -8.01 10.28 0.03
C THR A 41 -8.76 9.29 -0.85
N VAL A 42 -9.85 9.75 -1.45
CA VAL A 42 -10.63 9.00 -2.43
C VAL A 42 -10.07 9.29 -3.81
N ASN A 43 -9.58 8.26 -4.50
CA ASN A 43 -9.08 8.34 -5.85
C ASN A 43 -9.94 7.50 -6.80
N TRP A 44 -10.14 7.97 -8.03
CA TRP A 44 -10.70 7.15 -9.09
C TRP A 44 -10.15 7.54 -10.45
N VAL A 45 -10.23 6.62 -11.39
CA VAL A 45 -9.67 6.77 -12.73
C VAL A 45 -10.78 6.62 -13.77
N ASN A 46 -10.80 7.52 -14.76
CA ASN A 46 -11.70 7.50 -15.91
C ASN A 46 -10.91 7.56 -17.21
N LEU A 47 -11.54 7.15 -18.32
CA LEU A 47 -10.97 7.27 -19.66
C LEU A 47 -11.11 8.69 -20.23
N TYR A 48 -12.12 9.44 -19.83
CA TYR A 48 -12.46 10.74 -20.43
C TYR A 48 -12.41 11.87 -19.42
N PRO A 49 -12.03 13.09 -19.82
CA PRO A 49 -12.20 14.26 -19.00
C PRO A 49 -13.70 14.51 -18.81
N ALA A 50 -14.21 14.29 -17.64
CA ALA A 50 -15.60 14.58 -17.29
C ALA A 50 -15.64 15.34 -15.96
N THR A 51 -16.74 15.96 -15.65
CA THR A 51 -17.19 16.55 -14.37
C THR A 51 -16.15 16.82 -13.26
N PRO A 52 -16.34 17.80 -12.40
CA PRO A 52 -15.51 18.09 -11.23
C PRO A 52 -15.28 16.85 -10.38
N ALA A 53 -14.08 16.75 -9.78
CA ALA A 53 -13.76 15.70 -8.81
C ALA A 53 -14.53 15.97 -7.51
N THR A 54 -15.76 15.46 -7.40
CA THR A 54 -16.61 15.63 -6.22
C THR A 54 -16.92 14.28 -5.58
N VAL A 55 -16.78 14.21 -4.27
CA VAL A 55 -17.19 13.08 -3.42
C VAL A 55 -18.25 13.58 -2.45
N TRP A 56 -19.36 12.87 -2.38
CA TRP A 56 -20.36 13.02 -1.32
C TRP A 56 -20.09 11.96 -0.28
N TYR A 57 -20.05 12.34 0.99
CA TYR A 57 -19.70 11.46 2.09
C TYR A 57 -20.48 11.80 3.36
N ARG A 58 -20.58 10.81 4.24
CA ARG A 58 -21.18 10.97 5.57
C ARG A 58 -20.63 9.97 6.57
N ASP A 59 -20.75 10.22 7.85
CA ASP A 59 -20.73 9.18 8.87
C ASP A 59 -21.92 8.24 8.59
N SER A 60 -21.72 6.94 8.63
CA SER A 60 -22.77 5.95 8.33
C SER A 60 -23.97 6.02 9.29
N ARG A 61 -23.83 6.69 10.44
CA ARG A 61 -24.87 6.95 11.44
C ARG A 61 -25.67 8.22 11.16
N GLU A 62 -25.16 9.10 10.30
CA GLU A 62 -25.80 10.37 9.94
C GLU A 62 -26.66 10.24 8.68
N ALA A 63 -27.73 11.01 8.60
CA ALA A 63 -28.58 11.05 7.42
C ALA A 63 -28.08 12.04 6.36
N GLU A 64 -27.37 13.09 6.78
CA GLU A 64 -26.96 14.20 5.94
C GLU A 64 -25.65 13.88 5.18
N TRP A 65 -25.67 14.14 3.87
CA TRP A 65 -24.51 14.04 3.01
C TRP A 65 -23.78 15.37 2.93
N LYS A 66 -22.47 15.35 3.18
CA LYS A 66 -21.50 16.43 2.95
C LYS A 66 -20.82 16.20 1.62
N SER A 67 -20.25 17.25 1.01
CA SER A 67 -19.46 17.13 -0.21
C SER A 67 -18.09 17.73 -0.06
N ALA A 68 -17.13 17.15 -0.75
CA ALA A 68 -15.80 17.69 -0.94
C ALA A 68 -15.43 17.62 -2.42
N THR A 69 -14.72 18.64 -2.90
CA THR A 69 -14.21 18.72 -4.28
C THR A 69 -12.69 18.75 -4.25
N GLY A 70 -12.10 18.05 -5.16
CA GLY A 70 -10.64 17.93 -5.25
C GLY A 70 -10.11 18.24 -6.64
N THR A 71 -9.01 17.61 -7.01
CA THR A 71 -8.27 17.83 -8.25
C THR A 71 -8.52 16.71 -9.27
N HIS A 72 -8.23 17.03 -10.53
CA HIS A 72 -8.10 16.04 -11.59
C HIS A 72 -6.86 16.35 -12.44
N HIS A 73 -6.24 15.32 -12.98
CA HIS A 73 -5.11 15.43 -13.88
C HIS A 73 -5.01 14.20 -14.78
N ALA A 74 -4.32 14.33 -15.91
CA ALA A 74 -4.01 13.20 -16.77
C ALA A 74 -2.89 12.36 -16.13
N ALA A 75 -3.04 11.04 -16.14
CA ALA A 75 -1.95 10.12 -15.81
C ALA A 75 -1.05 9.97 -17.04
N VAL A 76 -0.06 10.83 -17.17
CA VAL A 76 0.91 10.81 -18.28
C VAL A 76 1.75 9.53 -18.17
N PRO A 77 2.03 8.84 -19.29
CA PRO A 77 1.83 9.24 -20.70
C PRO A 77 0.53 8.73 -21.34
N SER A 78 -0.50 8.44 -20.60
CA SER A 78 -1.79 7.93 -21.12
C SER A 78 -2.91 8.97 -21.10
N SER A 79 -4.07 8.62 -21.71
CA SER A 79 -5.30 9.41 -21.64
C SER A 79 -6.10 9.20 -20.34
N LEU A 80 -5.62 8.38 -19.43
CA LEU A 80 -6.29 8.12 -18.17
C LEU A 80 -6.39 9.39 -17.32
N GLN A 81 -7.57 9.65 -16.80
CA GLN A 81 -7.85 10.81 -15.95
C GLN A 81 -7.96 10.38 -14.51
N VAL A 82 -7.06 10.87 -13.67
CA VAL A 82 -7.07 10.61 -12.22
C VAL A 82 -7.85 11.74 -11.55
N ARG A 83 -8.81 11.36 -10.72
CA ARG A 83 -9.52 12.27 -9.83
C ARG A 83 -9.19 11.94 -8.40
N ARG A 84 -9.03 12.98 -7.61
CA ARG A 84 -8.56 12.85 -6.24
C ARG A 84 -9.27 13.85 -5.34
N VAL A 85 -9.89 13.34 -4.28
CA VAL A 85 -10.52 14.15 -3.25
C VAL A 85 -10.00 13.71 -1.89
N GLU A 86 -9.41 14.61 -1.13
CA GLU A 86 -9.04 14.36 0.25
C GLU A 86 -10.17 14.81 1.17
N LEU A 87 -10.71 13.86 1.92
CA LEU A 87 -11.67 14.11 3.00
C LEU A 87 -10.88 14.35 4.29
N THR A 88 -11.21 15.42 5.00
CA THR A 88 -10.53 15.84 6.22
C THR A 88 -11.52 16.11 7.35
N GLY A 89 -11.03 16.19 8.59
CA GLY A 89 -11.89 16.44 9.76
C GLY A 89 -12.84 15.28 10.06
N LEU A 90 -12.48 14.08 9.62
CA LEU A 90 -13.26 12.88 9.92
C LEU A 90 -13.08 12.46 11.38
N GLN A 91 -14.08 11.78 11.92
CA GLN A 91 -13.97 11.20 13.25
C GLN A 91 -13.13 9.92 13.24
N PRO A 92 -12.24 9.70 14.21
CA PRO A 92 -11.48 8.45 14.32
C PRO A 92 -12.37 7.23 14.54
N ASP A 93 -11.87 6.05 14.10
CA ASP A 93 -12.54 4.74 14.21
C ASP A 93 -14.00 4.72 13.75
N THR A 94 -14.33 5.51 12.73
CA THR A 94 -15.69 5.74 12.27
C THR A 94 -15.90 5.19 10.86
N LEU A 95 -17.02 4.47 10.66
CA LEU A 95 -17.46 4.00 9.36
C LEU A 95 -18.11 5.14 8.59
N HIS A 96 -17.58 5.42 7.40
CA HIS A 96 -18.09 6.42 6.47
C HIS A 96 -18.65 5.78 5.23
N GLU A 97 -19.68 6.40 4.67
CA GLU A 97 -20.21 6.11 3.34
C GLU A 97 -19.81 7.21 2.37
N PHE A 98 -19.56 6.84 1.11
CA PHE A 98 -19.28 7.81 0.06
C PHE A 98 -19.81 7.39 -1.30
N VAL A 99 -20.09 8.39 -2.16
CA VAL A 99 -20.45 8.27 -3.58
C VAL A 99 -19.68 9.27 -4.40
N LEU A 100 -19.45 8.93 -5.66
CA LEU A 100 -18.73 9.79 -6.62
C LEU A 100 -19.71 10.69 -7.39
N ALA A 101 -19.27 11.90 -7.69
CA ALA A 101 -19.85 12.88 -8.61
C ALA A 101 -21.17 13.54 -8.14
N GLU A 102 -22.28 12.85 -8.09
CA GLU A 102 -23.58 13.45 -7.84
C GLU A 102 -24.08 13.29 -6.41
N LYS A 103 -24.86 14.26 -5.95
CA LYS A 103 -25.51 14.16 -4.64
C LYS A 103 -26.45 12.94 -4.63
N PRO A 104 -26.23 12.02 -3.68
CA PRO A 104 -27.07 10.82 -3.59
C PRO A 104 -28.49 11.15 -3.16
N GLY A 105 -29.47 10.54 -3.84
CA GLY A 105 -30.87 10.55 -3.42
C GLY A 105 -31.11 9.58 -2.25
N PRO A 106 -32.38 9.44 -1.80
CA PRO A 106 -32.74 8.52 -0.71
C PRO A 106 -32.34 7.07 -0.95
N GLU A 107 -32.38 6.62 -2.22
CA GLU A 107 -31.95 5.29 -2.66
C GLU A 107 -30.63 5.38 -3.44
N ALA A 108 -29.57 5.81 -2.76
CA ALA A 108 -28.28 6.01 -3.40
C ALA A 108 -27.71 4.69 -3.91
N LYS A 109 -27.46 4.63 -5.22
CA LYS A 109 -26.73 3.51 -5.85
C LYS A 109 -25.23 3.77 -5.83
N GLY A 110 -24.44 2.69 -5.80
CA GLY A 110 -22.98 2.79 -5.86
C GLY A 110 -22.32 3.33 -4.59
N VAL A 111 -23.03 3.26 -3.46
CA VAL A 111 -22.47 3.61 -2.15
C VAL A 111 -21.29 2.68 -1.83
N ARG A 112 -20.16 3.27 -1.48
CA ARG A 112 -18.98 2.61 -0.96
C ARG A 112 -18.73 3.03 0.47
N ARG A 113 -17.91 2.25 1.17
CA ARG A 113 -17.61 2.49 2.59
C ARG A 113 -16.12 2.47 2.84
N PHE A 114 -15.68 3.17 3.87
CA PHE A 114 -14.37 3.04 4.48
C PHE A 114 -14.47 3.29 5.99
N ARG A 115 -13.47 2.87 6.74
CA ARG A 115 -13.34 3.20 8.16
C ARG A 115 -12.05 4.00 8.36
N THR A 116 -12.12 5.09 9.11
CA THR A 116 -10.94 5.80 9.65
C THR A 116 -10.26 4.94 10.72
N LEU A 117 -8.94 5.06 10.85
CA LEU A 117 -8.23 4.33 11.90
C LEU A 117 -8.51 4.93 13.30
N PRO A 118 -8.38 4.14 14.37
CA PRO A 118 -8.49 4.68 15.73
C PRO A 118 -7.31 5.62 16.04
N ALA A 119 -7.56 6.68 16.81
CA ALA A 119 -6.51 7.60 17.25
C ALA A 119 -5.56 6.93 18.26
N THR A 120 -6.12 6.08 19.11
CA THR A 120 -5.40 5.26 20.10
C THR A 120 -5.76 3.79 19.90
N LEU A 121 -4.80 2.90 20.05
CA LEU A 121 -5.01 1.48 19.83
C LEU A 121 -5.79 0.83 21.00
N ASN A 122 -7.10 0.93 20.94
CA ASN A 122 -8.05 0.39 21.94
C ASN A 122 -8.72 -0.93 21.49
N ARG A 123 -8.45 -1.38 20.28
CA ARG A 123 -8.86 -2.67 19.70
C ARG A 123 -7.75 -3.24 18.84
N PRO A 124 -7.76 -4.54 18.55
CA PRO A 124 -6.85 -5.09 17.55
C PRO A 124 -7.00 -4.37 16.20
N LEU A 125 -5.89 -3.89 15.65
CA LEU A 125 -5.82 -3.32 14.32
C LEU A 125 -5.25 -4.36 13.36
N ARG A 126 -5.94 -4.60 12.24
CA ARG A 126 -5.57 -5.63 11.28
C ARG A 126 -5.18 -5.01 9.96
N PHE A 127 -4.09 -5.47 9.38
CA PHE A 127 -3.73 -5.12 8.00
C PHE A 127 -3.21 -6.34 7.24
N VAL A 128 -3.30 -6.26 5.92
CA VAL A 128 -2.62 -7.22 5.04
C VAL A 128 -1.38 -6.56 4.45
N ALA A 129 -0.31 -7.34 4.30
CA ALA A 129 0.93 -6.85 3.70
C ALA A 129 1.41 -7.78 2.59
N GLY A 130 2.00 -7.21 1.53
CA GLY A 130 2.61 -7.92 0.43
C GLY A 130 3.06 -6.97 -0.68
N GLY A 131 3.54 -7.53 -1.77
CA GLY A 131 4.00 -6.83 -2.97
C GLY A 131 4.09 -7.81 -4.13
N ASP A 132 4.62 -7.37 -5.28
CA ASP A 132 4.75 -8.22 -6.46
C ASP A 132 3.38 -8.80 -6.88
N MET A 133 2.47 -7.89 -7.32
CA MET A 133 1.05 -8.19 -7.26
C MET A 133 0.48 -8.81 -8.53
N MET A 134 1.07 -8.60 -9.74
CA MET A 134 0.33 -8.97 -10.94
C MET A 134 1.21 -9.48 -12.10
N HIS A 135 1.52 -10.77 -12.14
CA HIS A 135 1.90 -11.41 -13.39
C HIS A 135 0.69 -11.65 -14.29
N THR A 136 -0.42 -12.13 -13.71
CA THR A 136 -1.70 -12.33 -14.42
C THR A 136 -2.86 -11.74 -13.65
N ARG A 137 -3.95 -11.41 -14.35
CA ARG A 137 -5.19 -10.94 -13.75
C ARG A 137 -5.77 -11.97 -12.77
N GLU A 138 -5.75 -13.25 -13.11
CA GLU A 138 -6.25 -14.33 -12.26
C GLU A 138 -5.52 -14.36 -10.89
N TYR A 139 -4.20 -14.20 -10.89
CA TYR A 139 -3.41 -14.24 -9.67
C TYR A 139 -3.75 -13.08 -8.73
N VAL A 140 -3.78 -11.86 -9.27
CA VAL A 140 -4.11 -10.68 -8.46
C VAL A 140 -5.55 -10.69 -7.98
N ASP A 141 -6.52 -11.13 -8.82
CA ASP A 141 -7.92 -11.25 -8.43
C ASP A 141 -8.10 -12.25 -7.27
N THR A 142 -7.42 -13.40 -7.34
CA THR A 142 -7.45 -14.41 -6.28
C THR A 142 -6.94 -13.86 -4.95
N MET A 143 -5.81 -13.17 -4.97
CA MET A 143 -5.20 -12.66 -3.75
C MET A 143 -5.93 -11.42 -3.20
N ASN A 144 -6.48 -10.55 -4.06
CA ASN A 144 -7.31 -9.42 -3.64
C ASN A 144 -8.61 -9.90 -2.96
N LYS A 145 -9.24 -10.95 -3.48
CA LYS A 145 -10.38 -11.61 -2.82
C LYS A 145 -9.99 -12.21 -1.47
N ARG A 146 -8.79 -12.82 -1.39
CA ARG A 146 -8.27 -13.35 -0.13
C ARG A 146 -8.02 -12.25 0.88
N ALA A 147 -7.41 -11.15 0.48
CA ALA A 147 -7.20 -9.97 1.33
C ALA A 147 -8.54 -9.44 1.88
N ALA A 148 -9.53 -9.29 1.02
CA ALA A 148 -10.87 -8.82 1.39
C ALA A 148 -11.56 -9.73 2.41
N ALA A 149 -11.43 -11.06 2.25
CA ALA A 149 -12.02 -12.03 3.16
C ALA A 149 -11.44 -12.03 4.59
N LEU A 150 -10.29 -11.38 4.78
CA LEU A 150 -9.67 -11.19 6.10
C LEU A 150 -10.16 -9.92 6.82
N GLU A 151 -10.98 -9.12 6.17
CA GLU A 151 -11.57 -7.87 6.70
C GLU A 151 -10.54 -6.90 7.33
N PRO A 152 -9.40 -6.62 6.67
CA PRO A 152 -8.38 -5.77 7.25
C PRO A 152 -8.84 -4.32 7.33
N ASP A 153 -8.25 -3.54 8.25
CA ASP A 153 -8.46 -2.10 8.31
C ASP A 153 -7.80 -1.40 7.10
N PHE A 154 -6.66 -1.92 6.60
CA PHE A 154 -5.95 -1.43 5.42
C PHE A 154 -4.97 -2.47 4.85
N ALA A 155 -4.31 -2.10 3.75
CA ALA A 155 -3.26 -2.89 3.11
C ALA A 155 -1.94 -2.12 3.05
N VAL A 156 -0.81 -2.84 3.12
CA VAL A 156 0.55 -2.34 2.91
C VAL A 156 1.13 -3.06 1.69
N LEU A 157 1.36 -2.31 0.62
CA LEU A 157 1.75 -2.84 -0.68
C LEU A 157 3.15 -2.34 -1.04
N GLY A 158 4.13 -3.23 -1.00
CA GLY A 158 5.56 -2.89 -1.05
C GLY A 158 6.19 -2.79 -2.43
N GLY A 159 5.42 -2.42 -3.46
CA GLY A 159 5.92 -2.21 -4.83
C GLY A 159 5.61 -3.35 -5.79
N ASP A 160 5.95 -3.14 -7.05
CA ASP A 160 5.64 -4.01 -8.19
C ASP A 160 4.14 -4.34 -8.28
N LEU A 161 3.32 -3.26 -8.30
CA LEU A 161 1.87 -3.37 -8.23
C LEU A 161 1.28 -3.91 -9.53
N ALA A 162 1.54 -3.21 -10.62
CA ALA A 162 0.93 -3.47 -11.92
C ALA A 162 1.85 -4.16 -12.94
N TYR A 163 3.16 -4.24 -12.68
CA TYR A 163 4.16 -4.73 -13.64
C TYR A 163 4.14 -3.97 -14.99
N ALA A 164 3.94 -2.67 -14.90
CA ALA A 164 3.80 -1.77 -16.04
C ALA A 164 5.11 -1.25 -16.61
N ASN A 165 6.24 -1.53 -15.97
CA ASN A 165 7.60 -1.11 -16.36
C ASN A 165 7.71 0.41 -16.63
N GLY A 166 6.91 1.20 -15.93
CA GLY A 166 6.83 2.64 -16.09
C GLY A 166 6.18 3.15 -17.40
N VAL A 167 5.68 2.26 -18.26
CA VAL A 167 5.19 2.62 -19.61
C VAL A 167 3.85 2.03 -20.01
N ASP A 168 3.40 0.93 -19.43
CA ASP A 168 2.21 0.20 -19.86
C ASP A 168 0.96 0.59 -19.06
N ALA A 169 0.12 1.44 -19.65
CA ALA A 169 -1.16 1.86 -19.07
C ALA A 169 -2.16 0.70 -18.92
N SER A 170 -2.11 -0.31 -19.80
CA SER A 170 -3.08 -1.42 -19.77
C SER A 170 -2.91 -2.27 -18.52
N ARG A 171 -1.69 -2.47 -18.07
CA ARG A 171 -1.38 -3.16 -16.82
C ARG A 171 -1.97 -2.44 -15.61
N TRP A 172 -1.88 -1.10 -15.59
CA TRP A 172 -2.49 -0.31 -14.53
C TRP A 172 -4.02 -0.36 -14.56
N ILE A 173 -4.65 -0.38 -15.74
CA ILE A 173 -6.10 -0.56 -15.86
C ILE A 173 -6.51 -1.88 -15.24
N ASP A 174 -5.84 -2.97 -15.58
CA ASP A 174 -6.11 -4.30 -15.04
C ASP A 174 -5.96 -4.35 -13.52
N TRP A 175 -4.88 -3.79 -13.00
CA TRP A 175 -4.62 -3.76 -11.55
C TRP A 175 -5.66 -2.93 -10.79
N LEU A 176 -5.96 -1.71 -11.28
CA LEU A 176 -6.97 -0.81 -10.68
C LEU A 176 -8.36 -1.42 -10.68
N GLN A 177 -8.75 -2.09 -11.78
CA GLN A 177 -10.01 -2.81 -11.86
C GLN A 177 -10.07 -3.97 -10.85
N SER A 178 -9.01 -4.77 -10.78
CA SER A 178 -8.91 -5.87 -9.82
C SER A 178 -9.06 -5.38 -8.39
N TRP A 179 -8.28 -4.36 -8.01
CA TRP A 179 -8.37 -3.79 -6.67
C TRP A 179 -9.75 -3.22 -6.36
N SER A 180 -10.28 -2.37 -7.24
CA SER A 180 -11.59 -1.74 -7.07
C SER A 180 -12.76 -2.74 -6.99
N LEU A 181 -12.64 -3.87 -7.67
CA LEU A 181 -13.68 -4.91 -7.70
C LEU A 181 -13.57 -5.86 -6.51
N HIS A 182 -12.36 -6.26 -6.13
CA HIS A 182 -12.14 -7.37 -5.20
C HIS A 182 -11.60 -6.98 -3.83
N ALA A 183 -10.91 -5.82 -3.70
CA ALA A 183 -10.39 -5.36 -2.40
C ALA A 183 -11.47 -4.62 -1.59
N ARG A 184 -12.60 -5.28 -1.39
CA ARG A 184 -13.74 -4.83 -0.58
C ARG A 184 -14.22 -5.99 0.28
N ASP A 185 -14.47 -5.71 1.56
CA ASP A 185 -15.02 -6.73 2.45
C ASP A 185 -16.49 -7.09 2.11
N LYS A 186 -17.05 -8.04 2.84
CA LYS A 186 -18.44 -8.52 2.65
C LYS A 186 -19.50 -7.41 2.78
N ASP A 187 -19.20 -6.35 3.52
CA ASP A 187 -20.11 -5.22 3.75
C ASP A 187 -19.84 -4.06 2.75
N GLY A 188 -19.00 -4.28 1.74
CA GLY A 188 -18.67 -3.30 0.71
C GLY A 188 -17.69 -2.21 1.16
N ARG A 189 -17.00 -2.39 2.29
CA ARG A 189 -15.96 -1.50 2.77
C ARG A 189 -14.69 -1.68 1.94
N CYS A 190 -14.27 -0.61 1.27
CA CYS A 190 -13.03 -0.58 0.51
C CYS A 190 -11.83 -0.65 1.44
N ILE A 191 -10.80 -1.39 1.07
CA ILE A 191 -9.54 -1.49 1.80
C ILE A 191 -8.63 -0.35 1.35
N PRO A 192 -8.29 0.63 2.21
CA PRO A 192 -7.30 1.66 1.91
C PRO A 192 -5.90 1.07 1.83
N MET A 193 -4.97 1.75 1.13
CA MET A 193 -3.62 1.23 0.94
C MET A 193 -2.52 2.24 1.27
N ILE A 194 -1.43 1.73 1.84
CA ILE A 194 -0.10 2.34 1.90
C ILE A 194 0.71 1.68 0.78
N VAL A 195 1.38 2.46 -0.06
CA VAL A 195 2.06 1.93 -1.24
C VAL A 195 3.55 2.28 -1.26
N GLY A 196 4.39 1.31 -1.54
CA GLY A 196 5.80 1.47 -1.89
C GLY A 196 6.03 1.40 -3.39
N ILE A 197 7.23 1.76 -3.83
CA ILE A 197 7.68 1.67 -5.22
C ILE A 197 8.59 0.47 -5.41
N GLY A 198 8.39 -0.27 -6.53
CA GLY A 198 9.28 -1.33 -6.98
C GLY A 198 9.91 -1.01 -8.34
N ASN A 199 10.68 -1.94 -8.88
CA ASN A 199 11.36 -1.73 -10.16
C ASN A 199 10.39 -1.73 -11.35
N HIS A 200 9.26 -2.41 -11.25
CA HIS A 200 8.24 -2.44 -12.31
C HIS A 200 7.32 -1.19 -12.32
N GLU A 201 7.44 -0.29 -11.38
CA GLU A 201 6.86 1.06 -11.47
C GLU A 201 7.73 2.01 -12.31
N VAL A 202 9.03 1.68 -12.51
CA VAL A 202 10.04 2.61 -13.02
C VAL A 202 10.53 2.20 -14.42
N LYS A 203 10.70 3.16 -15.31
CA LYS A 203 11.34 2.95 -16.62
C LYS A 203 12.78 2.49 -16.45
N GLY A 204 13.07 1.23 -16.85
CA GLY A 204 14.39 0.62 -16.70
C GLY A 204 14.72 0.15 -15.27
N GLY A 205 13.75 0.15 -14.36
CA GLY A 205 13.90 -0.40 -13.00
C GLY A 205 14.61 0.51 -12.00
N THR A 206 15.49 1.38 -12.47
CA THR A 206 16.18 2.42 -11.70
C THR A 206 16.32 3.66 -12.57
N ASN A 207 15.75 4.78 -12.14
CA ASN A 207 15.84 6.04 -12.87
C ASN A 207 15.47 7.21 -11.94
N TYR A 208 16.33 8.18 -11.81
CA TYR A 208 16.18 9.32 -10.90
C TYR A 208 15.58 10.58 -11.55
N ASP A 209 15.13 10.50 -12.80
CA ASP A 209 14.42 11.59 -13.48
C ASP A 209 12.93 11.63 -13.07
N ILE A 210 12.66 12.15 -11.89
CA ILE A 210 11.33 12.18 -11.26
C ILE A 210 10.53 13.41 -11.71
N PRO A 211 9.22 13.29 -11.99
CA PRO A 211 8.37 12.08 -11.94
C PRO A 211 8.37 11.27 -13.24
N ALA A 212 9.12 11.68 -14.27
CA ALA A 212 9.09 11.06 -15.59
C ALA A 212 9.60 9.60 -15.59
N ALA A 213 10.40 9.23 -14.60
CA ALA A 213 10.88 7.87 -14.40
C ALA A 213 9.76 6.88 -14.04
N ALA A 214 8.79 7.31 -13.22
CA ALA A 214 7.69 6.50 -12.73
C ALA A 214 6.35 7.23 -12.87
N PRO A 215 5.94 7.60 -14.11
CA PRO A 215 4.86 8.55 -14.34
C PRO A 215 3.50 8.06 -13.85
N TYR A 216 3.24 6.77 -13.94
CA TYR A 216 1.99 6.19 -13.43
C TYR A 216 1.96 6.14 -11.91
N PHE A 217 3.07 5.76 -11.28
CA PHE A 217 3.16 5.70 -9.82
C PHE A 217 2.87 7.09 -9.21
N TYR A 218 3.59 8.10 -9.62
CA TYR A 218 3.35 9.48 -9.16
C TYR A 218 2.04 10.09 -9.66
N GLY A 219 1.51 9.61 -10.79
CA GLY A 219 0.21 10.02 -11.31
C GLY A 219 -0.96 9.45 -10.51
N PHE A 220 -0.93 8.17 -10.19
CA PHE A 220 -2.03 7.52 -9.47
C PHE A 220 -2.01 7.78 -7.97
N PHE A 221 -0.85 7.84 -7.34
CA PHE A 221 -0.75 7.94 -5.89
C PHE A 221 -0.36 9.34 -5.43
N ALA A 222 -1.21 9.91 -4.55
CA ALA A 222 -0.85 11.09 -3.78
C ALA A 222 -0.09 10.63 -2.53
N LEU A 223 1.20 10.68 -2.61
CA LEU A 223 2.07 10.26 -1.52
C LEU A 223 2.34 11.42 -0.55
N PRO A 224 2.55 11.14 0.73
CA PRO A 224 3.07 12.14 1.66
C PRO A 224 4.33 12.82 1.07
N GLU A 225 4.38 14.15 1.13
CA GLU A 225 5.48 14.96 0.60
C GLU A 225 5.81 14.74 -0.90
N ASN A 226 4.92 14.05 -1.64
CA ASN A 226 5.08 13.72 -3.07
C ASN A 226 6.40 12.99 -3.39
N ARG A 227 6.84 12.10 -2.50
CA ARG A 227 8.05 11.28 -2.65
C ARG A 227 7.73 9.79 -2.57
N SER A 228 8.60 8.94 -3.15
CA SER A 228 8.51 7.47 -3.04
C SER A 228 8.96 6.94 -1.67
N TYR A 229 9.58 7.78 -0.83
CA TYR A 229 9.89 7.45 0.56
C TYR A 229 9.22 8.45 1.50
N TYR A 230 8.53 7.94 2.51
CA TYR A 230 7.72 8.76 3.42
C TYR A 230 7.41 7.99 4.70
N ALA A 231 6.92 8.70 5.71
CA ALA A 231 6.34 8.10 6.90
C ALA A 231 4.83 8.38 6.96
N LEU A 232 4.06 7.37 7.33
CA LEU A 232 2.64 7.49 7.62
C LEU A 232 2.39 7.05 9.06
N ASP A 233 1.92 7.97 9.89
CA ASP A 233 1.61 7.73 11.28
C ASP A 233 0.15 7.29 11.43
N CYS A 234 -0.09 6.16 12.07
CA CYS A 234 -1.41 5.68 12.45
C CYS A 234 -1.62 5.98 13.93
N GLY A 235 -2.44 6.98 14.23
CA GLY A 235 -2.70 7.42 15.59
C GLY A 235 -1.41 7.66 16.39
N ASP A 236 -1.47 7.37 17.69
CA ASP A 236 -0.32 7.46 18.59
C ASP A 236 0.53 6.19 18.67
N TYR A 237 0.12 5.09 17.99
CA TYR A 237 0.61 3.74 18.24
C TYR A 237 1.52 3.16 17.16
N ALA A 238 1.34 3.49 15.89
CA ALA A 238 2.13 2.88 14.80
C ALA A 238 2.65 3.89 13.78
N SER A 239 3.75 3.55 13.11
CA SER A 239 4.25 4.29 11.96
C SER A 239 4.80 3.32 10.90
N PHE A 240 4.43 3.57 9.64
CA PHE A 240 4.97 2.91 8.47
C PHE A 240 5.99 3.83 7.80
N LEU A 241 7.24 3.37 7.69
CA LEU A 241 8.32 4.08 7.02
C LEU A 241 8.52 3.39 5.66
N VAL A 242 7.88 3.94 4.64
CA VAL A 242 8.03 3.45 3.27
C VAL A 242 9.33 3.99 2.69
N LEU A 243 10.14 3.12 2.11
CA LEU A 243 11.48 3.45 1.61
C LEU A 243 11.64 3.03 0.15
N ASP A 244 12.47 3.76 -0.58
CA ASP A 244 12.81 3.49 -1.98
C ASP A 244 14.18 2.83 -2.09
N THR A 245 14.23 1.61 -2.57
CA THR A 245 15.46 0.82 -2.70
C THR A 245 16.17 1.06 -4.03
N ASN A 246 16.63 2.28 -4.30
CA ASN A 246 17.33 2.67 -5.53
C ASN A 246 16.46 2.59 -6.80
N HIS A 247 15.17 2.85 -6.70
CA HIS A 247 14.28 2.88 -7.87
C HIS A 247 14.18 4.30 -8.44
N THR A 248 13.77 5.27 -7.62
CA THR A 248 13.74 6.70 -7.99
C THR A 248 14.55 7.58 -7.03
N HIS A 249 14.94 7.05 -5.87
CA HIS A 249 15.81 7.74 -4.91
C HIS A 249 16.91 6.80 -4.42
N PRO A 250 18.16 7.27 -4.32
CA PRO A 250 19.29 6.48 -3.79
C PRO A 250 19.06 6.06 -2.34
N ILE A 251 19.57 4.88 -1.96
CA ILE A 251 19.60 4.43 -0.57
C ILE A 251 20.46 5.37 0.28
N PRO A 252 21.72 5.66 -0.09
CA PRO A 252 22.55 6.61 0.67
C PRO A 252 22.15 8.07 0.42
N GLY A 253 22.59 8.96 1.27
CA GLY A 253 22.38 10.41 1.14
C GLY A 253 21.09 10.89 1.78
N ASP A 254 20.30 11.69 1.06
CA ASP A 254 19.14 12.43 1.60
C ASP A 254 18.08 11.51 2.20
N GLN A 255 17.79 10.36 1.57
CA GLN A 255 16.82 9.40 2.09
C GLN A 255 17.26 8.79 3.43
N THR A 256 18.53 8.42 3.55
CA THR A 256 19.09 7.92 4.82
C THR A 256 19.11 8.98 5.91
N ALA A 257 19.48 10.22 5.59
CA ALA A 257 19.45 11.34 6.54
C ALA A 257 18.01 11.62 7.01
N TRP A 258 17.05 11.63 6.09
CA TRP A 258 15.64 11.76 6.42
C TRP A 258 15.15 10.60 7.30
N LEU A 259 15.52 9.36 6.99
CA LEU A 259 15.14 8.16 7.75
C LEU A 259 15.61 8.25 9.21
N ALA A 260 16.83 8.70 9.43
CA ALA A 260 17.39 8.90 10.77
C ALA A 260 16.51 9.86 11.61
N GLY A 261 16.13 11.00 11.04
CA GLY A 261 15.24 11.97 11.67
C GLY A 261 13.82 11.46 11.87
N ALA A 262 13.27 10.79 10.83
CA ALA A 262 11.93 10.23 10.87
C ALA A 262 11.76 9.16 11.94
N MET A 263 12.78 8.31 12.14
CA MET A 263 12.76 7.30 13.21
C MET A 263 12.95 7.90 14.59
N ALA A 264 13.87 8.87 14.72
CA ALA A 264 14.12 9.53 16.01
C ALA A 264 12.86 10.22 16.55
N SER A 265 12.08 10.89 15.69
CA SER A 265 10.84 11.57 16.07
C SER A 265 9.71 10.59 16.43
N ARG A 266 9.80 9.32 15.99
CA ARG A 266 8.77 8.29 16.18
C ARG A 266 9.15 7.21 17.21
N ARG A 267 10.24 7.38 17.94
CA ARG A 267 10.70 6.41 18.97
C ARG A 267 9.66 6.11 20.04
N HIS A 268 8.71 7.02 20.26
CA HIS A 268 7.62 6.87 21.23
C HIS A 268 6.50 5.94 20.73
N LYS A 269 6.42 5.68 19.42
CA LYS A 269 5.40 4.78 18.85
C LYS A 269 5.62 3.35 19.31
N THR A 270 4.53 2.65 19.62
CA THR A 270 4.58 1.24 20.00
C THR A 270 5.11 0.38 18.85
N PHE A 271 4.69 0.67 17.62
CA PHE A 271 5.04 -0.12 16.44
C PHE A 271 5.70 0.74 15.36
N LEU A 272 6.85 0.27 14.85
CA LEU A 272 7.57 0.87 13.73
C LEU A 272 7.81 -0.19 12.66
N PHE A 273 7.37 0.09 11.43
CA PHE A 273 7.46 -0.83 10.30
C PHE A 273 8.13 -0.16 9.09
N PRO A 274 9.42 -0.40 8.82
CA PRO A 274 9.99 -0.17 7.49
C PRO A 274 9.34 -1.09 6.46
N VAL A 275 9.05 -0.53 5.30
CA VAL A 275 8.47 -1.23 4.14
C VAL A 275 9.24 -0.82 2.91
N TYR A 276 9.82 -1.75 2.19
CA TYR A 276 10.56 -1.46 0.96
C TYR A 276 10.60 -2.67 0.03
N HIS A 277 11.00 -2.44 -1.22
CA HIS A 277 10.89 -3.45 -2.25
C HIS A 277 12.08 -4.42 -2.24
N TRP A 278 13.30 -3.97 -2.60
CA TRP A 278 14.46 -4.86 -2.63
C TRP A 278 14.89 -5.30 -1.23
N PRO A 279 15.08 -6.62 -0.97
CA PRO A 279 15.31 -7.10 0.38
C PRO A 279 16.77 -6.94 0.85
N ALA A 280 16.95 -6.65 2.14
CA ALA A 280 18.25 -6.74 2.82
C ALA A 280 18.68 -8.18 3.05
N TYR A 281 17.71 -9.09 3.20
CA TYR A 281 17.90 -10.52 3.46
C TYR A 281 17.02 -11.37 2.53
N GLY A 282 17.32 -11.35 1.23
CA GLY A 282 16.50 -11.96 0.21
C GLY A 282 16.58 -13.47 0.09
N THR A 283 15.70 -14.05 -0.74
CA THR A 283 15.63 -15.50 -1.00
C THR A 283 16.16 -15.90 -2.37
N THR A 284 16.38 -14.93 -3.27
CA THR A 284 16.89 -15.18 -4.63
C THR A 284 17.77 -14.01 -5.06
N LYS A 285 18.20 -13.98 -6.31
CA LYS A 285 18.95 -12.86 -6.90
C LYS A 285 20.27 -12.54 -6.20
N GLY A 286 20.93 -13.54 -5.62
CA GLY A 286 22.29 -13.39 -5.08
C GLY A 286 23.34 -13.38 -6.20
N PRO A 287 24.57 -12.89 -5.94
CA PRO A 287 25.70 -13.10 -6.83
C PRO A 287 26.02 -14.60 -6.95
N GLU A 288 26.62 -14.99 -8.06
CA GLU A 288 26.97 -16.39 -8.28
C GLU A 288 27.84 -16.95 -7.15
N GLY A 289 27.45 -18.09 -6.59
CA GLY A 289 28.15 -18.75 -5.49
C GLY A 289 28.03 -18.10 -4.11
N LEU A 290 27.25 -17.01 -3.98
CA LEU A 290 27.04 -16.31 -2.71
C LEU A 290 25.57 -16.35 -2.29
N LEU A 291 25.31 -16.01 -1.03
CA LEU A 291 23.95 -15.89 -0.53
C LEU A 291 23.25 -14.64 -1.11
N PRO A 292 21.92 -14.67 -1.27
CA PRO A 292 21.18 -13.52 -1.78
C PRO A 292 21.39 -12.23 -0.99
N CYS A 293 21.63 -12.31 0.31
CA CYS A 293 21.95 -11.14 1.13
C CYS A 293 23.30 -10.47 0.77
N GLU A 294 24.17 -11.14 0.02
CA GLU A 294 25.46 -10.59 -0.44
C GLU A 294 25.33 -9.77 -1.73
N HIS A 295 24.11 -9.59 -2.26
CA HIS A 295 23.88 -8.69 -3.38
C HIS A 295 24.25 -7.24 -2.98
N PRO A 296 24.92 -6.45 -3.86
CA PRO A 296 25.38 -5.09 -3.52
C PRO A 296 24.29 -4.19 -2.96
N ARG A 297 23.06 -4.20 -3.52
CA ARG A 297 21.93 -3.43 -3.02
C ARG A 297 21.50 -3.86 -1.60
N SER A 298 21.53 -5.16 -1.31
CA SER A 298 21.24 -5.69 0.03
C SER A 298 22.29 -5.26 1.06
N ILE A 299 23.57 -5.23 0.66
CA ILE A 299 24.67 -4.71 1.48
C ILE A 299 24.46 -3.21 1.75
N GLU A 300 24.10 -2.44 0.73
CA GLU A 300 23.84 -1.00 0.85
C GLU A 300 22.70 -0.70 1.83
N ILE A 301 21.58 -1.45 1.78
CA ILE A 301 20.48 -1.37 2.75
C ILE A 301 20.99 -1.67 4.17
N ARG A 302 21.75 -2.76 4.34
CA ARG A 302 22.30 -3.12 5.64
C ARG A 302 23.29 -2.09 6.19
N THR A 303 24.05 -1.47 5.33
CA THR A 303 25.02 -0.44 5.71
C THR A 303 24.35 0.85 6.15
N HIS A 304 23.34 1.31 5.41
CA HIS A 304 22.79 2.65 5.60
C HIS A 304 21.51 2.68 6.44
N TRP A 305 20.66 1.64 6.44
CA TRP A 305 19.35 1.70 7.10
C TRP A 305 19.26 0.82 8.35
N ILE A 306 19.79 -0.41 8.33
CA ILE A 306 19.62 -1.35 9.44
C ILE A 306 20.18 -0.81 10.77
N PRO A 307 21.31 -0.07 10.83
CA PRO A 307 21.74 0.54 12.08
C PRO A 307 20.70 1.49 12.71
N HIS A 308 19.92 2.19 11.87
CA HIS A 308 18.81 3.02 12.37
C HIS A 308 17.64 2.15 12.86
N PHE A 309 17.31 1.06 12.16
CA PHE A 309 16.26 0.13 12.58
C PHE A 309 16.56 -0.48 13.96
N GLU A 310 17.78 -0.94 14.16
CA GLU A 310 18.24 -1.53 15.42
C GLU A 310 18.29 -0.52 16.57
N ARG A 311 18.70 0.72 16.28
CA ARG A 311 18.75 1.81 17.26
C ARG A 311 17.38 2.22 17.76
N HIS A 312 16.38 2.25 16.88
CA HIS A 312 15.05 2.76 17.21
C HIS A 312 14.02 1.67 17.51
N GLY A 313 14.43 0.39 17.53
CA GLY A 313 13.57 -0.73 17.91
C GLY A 313 12.42 -0.93 16.91
N VAL A 314 12.76 -1.17 15.65
CA VAL A 314 11.80 -1.56 14.61
C VAL A 314 11.11 -2.85 15.01
N SER A 315 9.81 -2.91 14.81
CA SER A 315 8.96 -4.05 15.24
C SER A 315 9.08 -5.24 14.31
N ALA A 316 9.06 -4.99 13.01
CA ALA A 316 9.33 -5.93 11.92
C ALA A 316 9.57 -5.14 10.64
N VAL A 317 10.16 -5.77 9.64
CA VAL A 317 10.43 -5.19 8.31
C VAL A 317 9.67 -5.98 7.25
N PHE A 318 9.05 -5.29 6.30
CA PHE A 318 8.41 -5.91 5.13
C PHE A 318 9.26 -5.69 3.89
N GLU A 319 9.66 -6.79 3.24
CA GLU A 319 10.54 -6.85 2.07
C GLU A 319 9.85 -7.60 0.91
N HIS A 320 10.30 -7.37 -0.35
CA HIS A 320 9.60 -7.87 -1.54
C HIS A 320 10.58 -8.31 -2.65
N ASP A 321 10.20 -8.23 -3.94
CA ASP A 321 11.00 -8.41 -5.15
C ASP A 321 11.44 -9.86 -5.48
N HIS A 322 11.63 -10.72 -4.49
CA HIS A 322 12.21 -12.05 -4.72
C HIS A 322 11.18 -13.16 -5.03
N HIS A 323 9.89 -12.84 -4.97
CA HIS A 323 8.77 -13.70 -5.37
C HIS A 323 8.63 -15.01 -4.58
N ASN A 324 8.91 -14.97 -3.29
CA ASN A 324 8.80 -16.11 -2.39
C ASN A 324 8.20 -15.69 -1.05
N TYR A 325 7.81 -16.67 -0.27
CA TYR A 325 7.62 -16.48 1.15
C TYR A 325 8.96 -16.57 1.87
N LYS A 326 9.17 -15.68 2.83
CA LYS A 326 10.23 -15.80 3.83
C LYS A 326 9.85 -15.20 5.18
N ARG A 327 10.45 -15.74 6.20
CA ARG A 327 10.62 -15.15 7.54
C ARG A 327 12.04 -15.42 8.00
N THR A 328 12.76 -14.38 8.41
CA THR A 328 14.10 -14.55 8.97
C THR A 328 14.01 -14.96 10.44
N HIS A 329 15.09 -15.53 10.99
CA HIS A 329 15.36 -15.44 12.42
C HIS A 329 15.39 -13.95 12.83
N PRO A 330 15.18 -13.62 14.11
CA PRO A 330 15.48 -12.28 14.59
C PRO A 330 16.97 -11.97 14.38
N LEU A 331 17.27 -10.84 13.70
CA LEU A 331 18.62 -10.48 13.29
C LEU A 331 19.05 -9.15 13.90
N ARG A 332 20.32 -9.07 14.37
CA ARG A 332 20.95 -7.84 14.83
C ARG A 332 22.45 -7.89 14.51
N GLY A 333 23.00 -6.78 14.02
CA GLY A 333 24.40 -6.71 13.61
C GLY A 333 24.80 -7.76 12.59
N HIS A 334 23.89 -8.12 11.67
CA HIS A 334 24.07 -9.17 10.67
C HIS A 334 24.34 -10.57 11.28
N GLN A 335 23.73 -10.86 12.41
CA GLN A 335 23.79 -12.15 13.10
C GLN A 335 22.42 -12.49 13.69
N ARG A 336 22.17 -13.76 14.06
CA ARG A 336 20.98 -14.15 14.81
C ARG A 336 21.04 -13.61 16.23
N ASP A 337 19.97 -12.96 16.66
CA ASP A 337 19.79 -12.47 18.03
C ASP A 337 18.34 -12.67 18.43
N GLU A 338 18.02 -13.79 19.02
CA GLU A 338 16.65 -14.17 19.42
C GLU A 338 16.03 -13.22 20.47
N ALA A 339 16.86 -12.49 21.20
CA ALA A 339 16.41 -11.62 22.28
C ALA A 339 16.11 -10.17 21.82
N ASN A 340 16.91 -9.65 20.90
CA ASN A 340 16.86 -8.23 20.52
C ASN A 340 16.89 -8.00 18.99
N GLY A 341 16.84 -9.07 18.21
CA GLY A 341 16.87 -9.01 16.76
C GLY A 341 15.54 -8.56 16.16
N ILE A 342 15.61 -8.10 14.91
CA ILE A 342 14.46 -7.70 14.09
C ILE A 342 14.14 -8.84 13.13
N THR A 343 12.85 -9.17 12.99
CA THR A 343 12.38 -10.14 12.00
C THR A 343 12.05 -9.44 10.68
N TYR A 344 12.60 -9.99 9.58
CA TYR A 344 12.32 -9.55 8.21
C TYR A 344 11.34 -10.51 7.55
N LEU A 345 10.25 -10.00 7.04
CA LEU A 345 9.12 -10.72 6.44
C LEU A 345 9.05 -10.40 4.94
N GLY A 346 8.89 -11.36 4.09
CA GLY A 346 8.87 -11.13 2.65
C GLY A 346 8.68 -12.43 1.85
N ASP A 347 9.11 -12.52 0.63
CA ASP A 347 9.78 -11.57 -0.29
C ASP A 347 8.87 -11.20 -1.48
N GLY A 348 7.63 -10.79 -1.25
CA GLY A 348 6.73 -10.36 -2.31
C GLY A 348 6.29 -11.48 -3.26
N ALA A 349 5.14 -12.05 -3.00
CA ALA A 349 4.57 -13.07 -3.89
C ALA A 349 3.04 -13.02 -3.85
N TRP A 350 2.49 -11.81 -3.97
CA TRP A 350 1.04 -11.65 -3.99
C TRP A 350 0.42 -12.27 -5.24
N GLY A 351 0.84 -11.85 -6.42
CA GLY A 351 0.24 -12.30 -7.67
C GLY A 351 1.24 -12.64 -8.77
N VAL A 352 2.39 -13.21 -8.41
CA VAL A 352 3.48 -13.54 -9.33
C VAL A 352 3.80 -15.03 -9.31
N GLY A 353 4.58 -15.48 -10.31
CA GLY A 353 5.20 -16.79 -10.29
C GLY A 353 6.33 -16.82 -9.26
N THR A 354 6.36 -17.87 -8.45
CA THR A 354 7.35 -18.04 -7.39
C THR A 354 8.68 -18.62 -7.93
N ARG A 355 9.76 -18.40 -7.18
CA ARG A 355 11.12 -18.84 -7.52
C ARG A 355 11.63 -19.84 -6.49
N SER A 356 12.66 -20.62 -6.82
CA SER A 356 13.32 -21.49 -5.86
C SER A 356 14.00 -20.70 -4.74
N VAL A 357 14.01 -21.26 -3.54
CA VAL A 357 14.65 -20.65 -2.36
C VAL A 357 15.95 -21.39 -2.00
N PRO A 358 16.96 -20.70 -1.45
CA PRO A 358 18.20 -21.33 -1.00
C PRO A 358 17.93 -22.18 0.26
N LYS A 359 18.53 -23.36 0.31
CA LYS A 359 18.36 -24.29 1.44
C LYS A 359 19.19 -23.90 2.67
N ASP A 360 20.31 -23.21 2.47
CA ASP A 360 21.37 -23.04 3.48
C ASP A 360 21.59 -21.57 3.88
N ALA A 361 20.62 -20.68 3.63
CA ALA A 361 20.74 -19.30 4.05
C ALA A 361 20.54 -19.17 5.57
N TRP A 362 21.62 -18.92 6.28
CA TRP A 362 21.70 -18.92 7.74
C TRP A 362 20.69 -17.98 8.44
N TYR A 363 20.27 -16.94 7.76
CA TYR A 363 19.32 -15.94 8.28
C TYR A 363 17.84 -16.36 8.12
N LEU A 364 17.52 -17.36 7.31
CA LEU A 364 16.15 -17.79 7.07
C LEU A 364 15.68 -18.77 8.16
N ALA A 365 14.59 -18.41 8.83
CA ALA A 365 13.89 -19.32 9.74
C ALA A 365 12.86 -20.18 8.98
N HIS A 366 12.19 -19.59 7.96
CA HIS A 366 11.30 -20.28 7.06
C HIS A 366 11.29 -19.59 5.71
N ALA A 367 11.40 -20.32 4.63
CA ALA A 367 11.23 -19.81 3.27
C ALA A 367 10.72 -20.92 2.33
N GLU A 368 9.79 -20.57 1.46
CA GLU A 368 9.25 -21.49 0.45
C GLU A 368 8.71 -20.75 -0.79
N PRO A 369 8.70 -21.41 -1.97
CA PRO A 369 8.15 -20.82 -3.20
C PRO A 369 6.62 -20.85 -3.16
N ARG A 370 6.01 -19.88 -2.46
CA ARG A 370 4.56 -19.82 -2.26
C ARG A 370 4.01 -18.41 -2.45
N ARG A 371 2.93 -18.31 -3.24
CA ARG A 371 2.14 -17.08 -3.30
C ARG A 371 1.40 -16.87 -1.99
N HIS A 372 1.51 -15.66 -1.43
CA HIS A 372 1.00 -15.35 -0.11
C HIS A 372 0.75 -13.86 0.09
N LEU A 373 0.06 -13.57 1.16
CA LEU A 373 0.03 -12.30 1.84
C LEU A 373 0.26 -12.53 3.35
N PHE A 374 0.71 -11.51 4.03
CA PHE A 374 0.70 -11.48 5.49
C PHE A 374 -0.61 -10.88 5.98
N HIS A 375 -1.22 -11.51 6.98
CA HIS A 375 -2.28 -10.93 7.80
C HIS A 375 -1.68 -10.60 9.15
N VAL A 376 -1.63 -9.31 9.46
CA VAL A 376 -0.96 -8.79 10.64
C VAL A 376 -1.99 -8.20 11.59
N THR A 377 -1.91 -8.57 12.86
CA THR A 377 -2.74 -8.02 13.92
C THR A 377 -1.85 -7.32 14.95
N LEU A 378 -2.08 -6.02 15.13
CA LEU A 378 -1.47 -5.23 16.20
C LEU A 378 -2.42 -5.26 17.39
N ASN A 379 -1.94 -5.75 18.51
CA ASN A 379 -2.73 -5.86 19.74
C ASN A 379 -2.45 -4.70 20.69
N PRO A 380 -3.46 -4.22 21.44
CA PRO A 380 -3.29 -3.12 22.41
C PRO A 380 -2.19 -3.35 23.45
N GLU A 381 -1.92 -4.59 23.82
CA GLU A 381 -0.86 -4.96 24.76
C GLU A 381 0.55 -4.90 24.17
N GLY A 382 0.70 -4.53 22.87
CA GLY A 382 2.01 -4.36 22.22
C GLY A 382 2.55 -5.60 21.52
N THR A 383 1.76 -6.67 21.39
CA THR A 383 2.12 -7.86 20.60
C THR A 383 1.68 -7.71 19.13
N ILE A 384 2.40 -8.38 18.23
CA ILE A 384 2.11 -8.43 16.81
C ILE A 384 1.94 -9.89 16.41
N GLN A 385 0.76 -10.27 15.96
CA GLN A 385 0.56 -11.56 15.34
C GLN A 385 0.70 -11.44 13.83
N VAL A 386 1.46 -12.32 13.21
CA VAL A 386 1.67 -12.40 11.77
C VAL A 386 1.32 -13.79 11.30
N ASP A 387 0.31 -13.87 10.43
CA ASP A 387 -0.10 -15.10 9.76
C ASP A 387 0.24 -15.00 8.27
N ALA A 388 1.05 -15.92 7.74
CA ALA A 388 1.29 -16.04 6.31
C ALA A 388 0.20 -16.91 5.68
N ILE A 389 -0.55 -16.32 4.72
CA ILE A 389 -1.77 -16.92 4.18
C ILE A 389 -1.64 -17.08 2.67
N SER A 390 -1.87 -18.31 2.18
CA SER A 390 -1.90 -18.61 0.74
C SER A 390 -3.17 -18.12 0.05
N GLY A 391 -3.19 -18.10 -1.27
CA GLY A 391 -4.38 -17.79 -2.06
C GLY A 391 -5.58 -18.69 -1.76
N SER A 392 -5.35 -19.96 -1.38
CA SER A 392 -6.40 -20.86 -0.92
C SER A 392 -6.98 -20.53 0.47
N GLY A 393 -6.31 -19.67 1.24
CA GLY A 393 -6.69 -19.30 2.60
C GLY A 393 -6.03 -20.15 3.69
N THR A 394 -5.09 -21.01 3.32
CA THR A 394 -4.33 -21.80 4.29
C THR A 394 -3.31 -20.90 4.98
N VAL A 395 -3.35 -20.86 6.31
CA VAL A 395 -2.26 -20.32 7.13
C VAL A 395 -1.15 -21.38 7.16
N PHE A 396 0.02 -21.05 6.63
CA PHE A 396 1.13 -22.01 6.51
C PHE A 396 2.35 -21.64 7.34
N ASP A 397 2.43 -20.40 7.83
CA ASP A 397 3.34 -19.98 8.89
C ASP A 397 2.65 -18.95 9.80
N LYS A 398 3.06 -18.96 11.05
CA LYS A 398 2.55 -18.07 12.09
C LYS A 398 3.65 -17.68 13.05
N VAL A 399 3.73 -16.41 13.39
CA VAL A 399 4.66 -15.91 14.40
C VAL A 399 4.02 -14.80 15.23
N THR A 400 4.35 -14.78 16.52
CA THR A 400 4.05 -13.64 17.41
C THR A 400 5.34 -12.89 17.67
N LEU A 401 5.33 -11.59 17.37
CA LEU A 401 6.47 -10.71 17.55
C LEU A 401 6.18 -9.71 18.68
N THR A 402 7.23 -9.27 19.32
CA THR A 402 7.24 -8.14 20.26
C THR A 402 8.28 -7.14 19.78
N LYS A 403 8.10 -5.87 20.10
CA LYS A 403 9.12 -4.87 19.79
C LYS A 403 10.44 -5.24 20.44
N PRO A 404 11.56 -5.31 19.70
CA PRO A 404 12.87 -5.56 20.26
C PRO A 404 13.21 -4.52 21.32
N ARG A 405 13.94 -4.94 22.38
CA ARG A 405 14.45 -4.00 23.37
C ARG A 405 15.48 -3.07 22.72
N THR A 406 15.25 -1.78 22.79
CA THR A 406 16.25 -0.80 22.38
C THR A 406 17.35 -0.78 23.45
N THR A 407 18.61 -0.99 23.04
CA THR A 407 19.73 -0.69 23.93
C THR A 407 19.77 0.83 24.13
N PRO A 408 19.85 1.34 25.36
CA PRO A 408 20.07 2.76 25.55
C PRO A 408 21.32 3.16 24.78
N VAL A 409 21.19 4.10 23.84
CA VAL A 409 22.38 4.73 23.24
C VAL A 409 22.98 5.56 24.36
N ALA A 410 24.22 5.26 24.74
CA ALA A 410 25.00 6.17 25.57
C ALA A 410 25.02 7.54 24.90
N PRO A 411 24.85 8.63 25.66
CA PRO A 411 24.77 10.00 25.15
C PRO A 411 26.01 10.39 24.34
#